data_5cda0191f04948fe3d319cd72e24b9f6
#
_entry.id   5cda0191f04948fe3d319cd72e24b9f6
#
_cell.length_a   1.000
_cell.length_b   1.000
_cell.length_c   1.000
_cell.angle_alpha   90.00
_cell.angle_beta   90.00
_cell.angle_gamma   90.00
#
_symmetry.space_group_name_H-M   'P 1'
#
loop_
_entity.id
_entity.type
_entity.pdbx_description
1 polymer ?
#
loop_
_entity_poly.entity_id
_entity_poly.type
_entity_poly.pdbx_seq_one_letter_code
_entity_poly.pdbx_strand_id
1 'polypeptide(L)'
;MKLKTFAKRAAAAGAVLAALVLTALPTLAAPVVDVDTSNAVADHAEILSSTTEQYVNDVSAKLSDACGAQIGVYTVEELLGNTTMEGFAYNVFNDWGLGSADQDNGVLLLLAPYEADGGDYYIMRGSGLESRLSISTLGSLLDEYMEPYWATGDYDTGTQKTVEALANRLCSIYGVTLDSGYSANTSEGGGSIMGWILIIIAVILVIWII
;
A
#
# COMPACT_ATOMS: atom_id res chain seq x y z
N MET A 1 11.41 -35.45 -69.03
CA MET A 1 11.85 -34.17 -68.53
C MET A 1 10.73 -33.54 -67.68
N LYS A 2 10.19 -34.26 -66.66
CA LYS A 2 9.09 -33.73 -65.76
C LYS A 2 9.29 -34.04 -64.27
N LEU A 3 10.42 -34.62 -63.84
CA LEU A 3 10.67 -34.99 -62.45
C LEU A 3 11.40 -33.91 -61.61
N LYS A 4 12.07 -32.95 -62.26
CA LYS A 4 12.86 -31.89 -61.55
C LYS A 4 12.02 -30.72 -61.06
N THR A 5 10.79 -30.56 -61.56
CA THR A 5 9.90 -29.46 -61.17
C THR A 5 9.05 -29.78 -59.93
N PHE A 6 8.84 -31.07 -59.62
CA PHE A 6 8.09 -31.46 -58.42
C PHE A 6 8.91 -31.31 -57.12
N ALA A 7 10.22 -31.58 -57.18
CA ALA A 7 11.09 -31.48 -56.00
C ALA A 7 11.30 -30.04 -55.53
N LYS A 8 11.27 -29.05 -56.43
CA LYS A 8 11.39 -27.62 -56.02
C LYS A 8 10.13 -27.03 -55.42
N ARG A 9 8.96 -27.58 -55.71
CA ARG A 9 7.69 -27.12 -55.11
C ARG A 9 7.43 -27.75 -53.74
N ALA A 10 7.93 -28.93 -53.47
CA ALA A 10 7.85 -29.58 -52.15
C ALA A 10 8.78 -28.92 -51.11
N ALA A 11 9.96 -28.43 -51.54
CA ALA A 11 10.91 -27.75 -50.67
C ALA A 11 10.42 -26.34 -50.25
N ALA A 12 9.65 -25.66 -51.14
CA ALA A 12 9.08 -24.33 -50.80
C ALA A 12 7.89 -24.41 -49.84
N ALA A 13 7.10 -25.47 -49.88
CA ALA A 13 5.96 -25.69 -48.98
C ALA A 13 6.41 -26.07 -47.56
N GLY A 14 7.54 -26.79 -47.43
CA GLY A 14 8.11 -27.17 -46.13
C GLY A 14 8.72 -25.98 -45.35
N ALA A 15 9.29 -25.00 -46.07
CA ALA A 15 9.90 -23.83 -45.45
C ALA A 15 8.85 -22.81 -44.91
N VAL A 16 7.65 -22.76 -45.51
CA VAL A 16 6.58 -21.90 -45.04
C VAL A 16 5.88 -22.45 -43.78
N LEU A 17 5.79 -23.79 -43.65
CA LEU A 17 5.21 -24.45 -42.47
C LEU A 17 6.16 -24.40 -41.26
N ALA A 18 7.48 -24.35 -41.45
CA ALA A 18 8.46 -24.23 -40.38
C ALA A 18 8.54 -22.80 -39.82
N ALA A 19 8.15 -21.79 -40.58
CA ALA A 19 8.17 -20.37 -40.14
C ALA A 19 6.94 -19.97 -39.29
N LEU A 20 5.87 -20.80 -39.31
CA LEU A 20 4.62 -20.48 -38.56
C LEU A 20 4.57 -21.04 -37.15
N VAL A 21 5.56 -21.83 -36.72
CA VAL A 21 5.60 -22.44 -35.37
C VAL A 21 6.42 -21.62 -34.36
N LEU A 22 7.08 -20.54 -34.80
CA LEU A 22 8.05 -19.81 -33.98
C LEU A 22 7.53 -18.53 -33.31
N THR A 23 6.21 -18.32 -33.19
CA THR A 23 5.69 -17.09 -32.60
C THR A 23 4.68 -17.26 -31.46
N ALA A 24 4.61 -18.43 -30.84
CA ALA A 24 3.95 -18.57 -29.57
C ALA A 24 5.01 -18.57 -28.46
N LEU A 25 5.70 -17.43 -28.27
CA LEU A 25 6.30 -17.15 -26.97
C LEU A 25 5.13 -17.01 -25.98
N PRO A 26 5.10 -17.78 -24.88
CA PRO A 26 4.18 -17.46 -23.82
C PRO A 26 4.50 -16.01 -23.40
N THR A 27 3.62 -15.09 -23.71
CA THR A 27 3.58 -13.83 -22.95
C THR A 27 3.35 -14.26 -21.52
N LEU A 28 4.38 -14.19 -20.69
CA LEU A 28 4.21 -14.14 -19.24
C LEU A 28 3.30 -12.93 -19.04
N ALA A 29 2.00 -13.20 -18.86
CA ALA A 29 1.09 -12.19 -18.41
C ALA A 29 1.69 -11.64 -17.10
N ALA A 30 1.92 -10.34 -17.04
CA ALA A 30 2.23 -9.69 -15.77
C ALA A 30 1.15 -10.13 -14.76
N PRO A 31 1.50 -10.39 -13.51
CA PRO A 31 0.51 -10.74 -12.52
C PRO A 31 -0.59 -9.68 -12.55
N VAL A 32 -1.82 -10.12 -12.78
CA VAL A 32 -2.97 -9.22 -12.77
C VAL A 32 -3.12 -8.77 -11.33
N VAL A 33 -2.92 -7.49 -11.10
CA VAL A 33 -3.17 -6.87 -9.80
C VAL A 33 -4.67 -6.67 -9.68
N ASP A 34 -5.29 -7.33 -8.69
CA ASP A 34 -6.72 -7.18 -8.41
C ASP A 34 -6.91 -6.02 -7.45
N VAL A 35 -7.31 -4.86 -7.99
CA VAL A 35 -7.59 -3.65 -7.20
C VAL A 35 -8.95 -3.08 -7.58
N ASP A 36 -9.76 -2.78 -6.57
CA ASP A 36 -10.96 -1.96 -6.72
C ASP A 36 -10.57 -0.49 -6.52
N THR A 37 -10.54 0.27 -7.61
CA THR A 37 -10.16 1.69 -7.59
C THR A 37 -11.13 2.59 -6.81
N SER A 38 -12.28 2.07 -6.38
CA SER A 38 -13.22 2.77 -5.50
C SER A 38 -12.84 2.69 -4.02
N ASN A 39 -11.93 1.78 -3.65
CA ASN A 39 -11.43 1.58 -2.31
C ASN A 39 -9.96 1.96 -2.22
N ALA A 40 -9.52 2.38 -1.04
CA ALA A 40 -8.12 2.64 -0.73
C ALA A 40 -7.43 1.43 -0.05
N VAL A 41 -8.13 0.31 0.09
CA VAL A 41 -7.61 -0.94 0.67
C VAL A 41 -7.93 -2.11 -0.24
N ALA A 42 -6.92 -2.95 -0.47
CA ALA A 42 -7.04 -4.26 -1.10
C ALA A 42 -6.33 -5.28 -0.18
N ASP A 43 -7.08 -5.89 0.73
CA ASP A 43 -6.55 -6.82 1.75
C ASP A 43 -6.65 -8.27 1.29
N HIS A 44 -5.71 -8.71 0.44
CA HIS A 44 -5.67 -10.08 -0.08
C HIS A 44 -5.05 -11.09 0.91
N ALA A 45 -4.29 -10.62 1.89
CA ALA A 45 -3.75 -11.47 2.94
C ALA A 45 -4.71 -11.66 4.13
N GLU A 46 -5.86 -10.97 4.12
CA GLU A 46 -6.89 -11.02 5.17
C GLU A 46 -6.30 -10.74 6.58
N ILE A 47 -5.38 -9.75 6.66
CA ILE A 47 -4.69 -9.40 7.92
C ILE A 47 -5.21 -8.13 8.57
N LEU A 48 -6.08 -7.38 7.89
CA LEU A 48 -6.63 -6.14 8.40
C LEU A 48 -8.07 -6.33 8.89
N SER A 49 -8.39 -5.71 10.01
CA SER A 49 -9.77 -5.64 10.46
C SER A 49 -10.57 -4.66 9.59
N SER A 50 -11.90 -4.89 9.49
CA SER A 50 -12.79 -3.96 8.80
C SER A 50 -12.75 -2.53 9.37
N THR A 51 -12.37 -2.37 10.64
CA THR A 51 -12.15 -1.05 11.25
C THR A 51 -10.93 -0.36 10.67
N THR A 52 -9.83 -1.09 10.45
CA THR A 52 -8.62 -0.57 9.82
C THR A 52 -8.85 -0.24 8.36
N GLU A 53 -9.53 -1.11 7.61
CA GLU A 53 -9.90 -0.84 6.22
C GLU A 53 -10.73 0.44 6.09
N GLN A 54 -11.75 0.59 6.95
CA GLN A 54 -12.60 1.78 6.98
C GLN A 54 -11.80 3.05 7.32
N TYR A 55 -10.90 2.96 8.30
CA TYR A 55 -10.01 4.05 8.67
C TYR A 55 -9.15 4.51 7.48
N VAL A 56 -8.50 3.58 6.77
CA VAL A 56 -7.66 3.90 5.61
C VAL A 56 -8.49 4.53 4.49
N ASN A 57 -9.66 3.97 4.19
CA ASN A 57 -10.58 4.53 3.19
C ASN A 57 -10.97 5.97 3.52
N ASP A 58 -11.34 6.24 4.76
CA ASP A 58 -11.76 7.58 5.21
C ASP A 58 -10.60 8.59 5.17
N VAL A 59 -9.40 8.20 5.59
CA VAL A 59 -8.20 9.05 5.54
C VAL A 59 -7.84 9.38 4.09
N SER A 60 -7.83 8.37 3.21
CA SER A 60 -7.50 8.53 1.80
C SER A 60 -8.52 9.43 1.08
N ALA A 61 -9.82 9.25 1.35
CA ALA A 61 -10.88 10.09 0.80
C ALA A 61 -10.72 11.56 1.24
N LYS A 62 -10.48 11.81 2.52
CA LYS A 62 -10.25 13.17 3.04
C LYS A 62 -9.01 13.84 2.45
N LEU A 63 -7.92 13.09 2.26
CA LEU A 63 -6.71 13.59 1.57
C LEU A 63 -7.01 13.94 0.12
N SER A 64 -7.76 13.08 -0.57
CA SER A 64 -8.18 13.31 -1.95
C SER A 64 -8.99 14.60 -2.08
N ASP A 65 -9.97 14.81 -1.19
CA ASP A 65 -10.81 16.01 -1.17
C ASP A 65 -10.00 17.28 -0.84
N ALA A 66 -9.03 17.18 0.07
CA ALA A 66 -8.27 18.33 0.55
C ALA A 66 -7.14 18.76 -0.40
N CYS A 67 -6.47 17.81 -1.06
CA CYS A 67 -5.27 18.11 -1.85
C CYS A 67 -5.04 17.15 -3.04
N GLY A 68 -5.97 16.27 -3.36
CA GLY A 68 -5.84 15.30 -4.44
C GLY A 68 -4.87 14.14 -4.14
N ALA A 69 -4.19 14.12 -2.98
CA ALA A 69 -3.33 13.03 -2.59
C ALA A 69 -4.16 11.84 -2.09
N GLN A 70 -3.66 10.62 -2.31
CA GLN A 70 -4.30 9.39 -1.83
C GLN A 70 -3.27 8.47 -1.21
N ILE A 71 -3.69 7.72 -0.18
CA ILE A 71 -2.93 6.62 0.40
C ILE A 71 -3.69 5.34 0.11
N GLY A 72 -3.03 4.37 -0.55
CA GLY A 72 -3.54 3.02 -0.72
C GLY A 72 -2.80 2.03 0.18
N VAL A 73 -3.50 1.01 0.67
CA VAL A 73 -2.92 -0.12 1.39
C VAL A 73 -3.24 -1.40 0.63
N TYR A 74 -2.20 -2.12 0.23
CA TYR A 74 -2.32 -3.41 -0.45
C TYR A 74 -1.65 -4.49 0.39
N THR A 75 -2.36 -5.56 0.67
CA THR A 75 -1.76 -6.72 1.32
C THR A 75 -1.75 -7.91 0.37
N VAL A 76 -0.73 -8.74 0.48
CA VAL A 76 -0.58 -9.99 -0.26
C VAL A 76 0.03 -11.02 0.68
N GLU A 77 -0.37 -12.29 0.57
CA GLU A 77 0.18 -13.34 1.43
C GLU A 77 1.70 -13.44 1.30
N GLU A 78 2.17 -13.65 0.08
CA GLU A 78 3.59 -13.71 -0.30
C GLU A 78 3.75 -13.30 -1.77
N LEU A 79 4.95 -12.86 -2.14
CA LEU A 79 5.27 -12.55 -3.53
C LEU A 79 5.60 -13.83 -4.29
N LEU A 80 5.07 -13.98 -5.50
CA LEU A 80 5.32 -15.19 -6.30
C LEU A 80 6.58 -15.04 -7.17
N GLY A 81 7.38 -16.10 -7.20
CA GLY A 81 8.54 -16.23 -8.10
C GLY A 81 9.72 -15.35 -7.66
N ASN A 82 10.32 -14.61 -8.60
CA ASN A 82 11.47 -13.73 -8.36
C ASN A 82 11.05 -12.25 -8.32
N THR A 83 9.82 -11.96 -7.95
CA THR A 83 9.33 -10.58 -7.84
C THR A 83 9.86 -9.95 -6.56
N THR A 84 10.37 -8.72 -6.65
CA THR A 84 10.80 -7.94 -5.47
C THR A 84 9.62 -7.11 -4.95
N MET A 85 9.65 -6.73 -3.65
CA MET A 85 8.66 -5.82 -3.07
C MET A 85 8.52 -4.53 -3.89
N GLU A 86 9.65 -3.90 -4.28
CA GLU A 86 9.65 -2.71 -5.13
C GLU A 86 8.97 -2.94 -6.49
N GLY A 87 9.32 -4.03 -7.17
CA GLY A 87 8.75 -4.36 -8.49
C GLY A 87 7.26 -4.68 -8.42
N PHE A 88 6.82 -5.37 -7.37
CA PHE A 88 5.41 -5.64 -7.15
C PHE A 88 4.65 -4.35 -6.79
N ALA A 89 5.18 -3.54 -5.87
CA ALA A 89 4.61 -2.26 -5.50
C ALA A 89 4.47 -1.31 -6.71
N TYR A 90 5.45 -1.32 -7.63
CA TYR A 90 5.39 -0.53 -8.85
C TYR A 90 4.21 -0.93 -9.75
N ASN A 91 3.97 -2.24 -9.91
CA ASN A 91 2.83 -2.71 -10.69
C ASN A 91 1.50 -2.35 -10.02
N VAL A 92 1.36 -2.63 -8.71
CA VAL A 92 0.16 -2.27 -7.93
C VAL A 92 -0.12 -0.78 -8.02
N PHE A 93 0.89 0.07 -7.80
CA PHE A 93 0.76 1.51 -7.80
C PHE A 93 0.25 2.05 -9.15
N ASN A 94 0.82 1.57 -10.26
CA ASN A 94 0.42 1.99 -11.60
C ASN A 94 -0.97 1.49 -11.98
N ASP A 95 -1.31 0.25 -11.65
CA ASP A 95 -2.61 -0.33 -11.98
C ASP A 95 -3.74 0.30 -11.14
N TRP A 96 -3.44 0.71 -9.91
CA TRP A 96 -4.42 1.35 -9.03
C TRP A 96 -4.66 2.81 -9.37
N GLY A 97 -3.61 3.51 -9.83
CA GLY A 97 -3.73 4.94 -10.19
C GLY A 97 -3.97 5.83 -8.98
N LEU A 98 -3.28 5.58 -7.87
CA LEU A 98 -3.40 6.36 -6.63
C LEU A 98 -2.98 7.82 -6.81
N GLY A 99 -3.78 8.73 -6.26
CA GLY A 99 -3.53 10.17 -6.29
C GLY A 99 -4.10 10.87 -7.51
N SER A 100 -3.83 12.17 -7.61
CA SER A 100 -4.23 12.97 -8.75
C SER A 100 -3.31 12.72 -9.95
N ALA A 101 -3.86 12.41 -11.12
CA ALA A 101 -3.10 12.19 -12.34
C ALA A 101 -2.23 13.39 -12.74
N ASP A 102 -2.67 14.62 -12.40
CA ASP A 102 -1.93 15.85 -12.71
C ASP A 102 -0.77 16.10 -11.74
N GLN A 103 -0.83 15.55 -10.53
CA GLN A 103 0.15 15.77 -9.47
C GLN A 103 1.00 14.55 -9.19
N ASP A 104 0.60 13.35 -9.61
CA ASP A 104 1.24 12.08 -9.32
C ASP A 104 1.65 11.98 -7.83
N ASN A 105 0.66 12.18 -6.95
CA ASN A 105 0.83 12.37 -5.51
C ASN A 105 0.22 11.26 -4.65
N GLY A 106 0.08 10.07 -5.23
CA GLY A 106 -0.31 8.88 -4.50
C GLY A 106 0.81 8.32 -3.61
N VAL A 107 0.43 7.56 -2.60
CA VAL A 107 1.33 6.75 -1.76
C VAL A 107 0.70 5.37 -1.60
N LEU A 108 1.47 4.33 -1.80
CA LEU A 108 1.09 2.93 -1.58
C LEU A 108 1.88 2.36 -0.40
N LEU A 109 1.19 1.78 0.56
CA LEU A 109 1.76 0.89 1.57
C LEU A 109 1.46 -0.56 1.16
N LEU A 110 2.50 -1.33 0.87
CA LEU A 110 2.43 -2.74 0.52
C LEU A 110 2.87 -3.58 1.71
N LEU A 111 2.10 -4.62 2.06
CA LEU A 111 2.37 -5.54 3.16
C LEU A 111 2.36 -6.98 2.62
N ALA A 112 3.40 -7.77 2.92
CA ALA A 112 3.53 -9.18 2.59
C ALA A 112 3.91 -9.97 3.84
N PRO A 113 2.95 -10.32 4.72
CA PRO A 113 3.22 -10.82 6.07
C PRO A 113 3.83 -12.22 6.12
N TYR A 114 3.66 -13.02 5.07
CA TYR A 114 4.08 -14.42 5.04
C TYR A 114 5.29 -14.67 4.15
N GLU A 115 5.99 -13.61 3.70
CA GLU A 115 7.28 -13.75 3.03
C GLU A 115 8.29 -14.49 3.93
N ALA A 116 9.24 -15.17 3.28
CA ALA A 116 10.34 -15.82 3.97
C ALA A 116 11.05 -14.83 4.92
N ASP A 117 11.54 -15.33 6.03
CA ASP A 117 12.26 -14.53 7.04
C ASP A 117 11.39 -13.52 7.85
N GLY A 118 10.07 -13.69 7.88
CA GLY A 118 9.20 -12.94 8.78
C GLY A 118 8.35 -11.86 8.12
N GLY A 119 8.20 -11.95 6.81
CA GLY A 119 7.41 -11.00 6.05
C GLY A 119 8.19 -9.75 5.68
N ASP A 120 7.58 -8.93 4.82
CA ASP A 120 8.18 -7.67 4.36
C ASP A 120 7.09 -6.61 4.11
N TYR A 121 7.48 -5.35 4.11
CA TYR A 121 6.61 -4.22 3.81
C TYR A 121 7.36 -3.14 3.03
N TYR A 122 6.64 -2.38 2.23
CA TYR A 122 7.22 -1.39 1.35
C TYR A 122 6.32 -0.18 1.18
N ILE A 123 6.89 1.02 1.07
CA ILE A 123 6.15 2.22 0.67
C ILE A 123 6.64 2.70 -0.69
N MET A 124 5.69 2.87 -1.62
CA MET A 124 5.92 3.55 -2.89
C MET A 124 5.20 4.90 -2.91
N ARG A 125 5.78 5.88 -3.57
CA ARG A 125 5.20 7.20 -3.79
C ARG A 125 5.20 7.58 -5.26
N GLY A 126 4.27 8.40 -5.66
CA GLY A 126 4.25 9.02 -6.97
C GLY A 126 5.40 10.01 -7.18
N SER A 127 5.73 10.28 -8.42
CA SER A 127 6.86 11.14 -8.81
C SER A 127 6.69 12.59 -8.33
N GLY A 128 5.45 13.06 -8.21
CA GLY A 128 5.14 14.39 -7.67
C GLY A 128 5.51 14.61 -6.21
N LEU A 129 5.76 13.53 -5.47
CA LEU A 129 6.19 13.60 -4.07
C LEU A 129 7.70 13.47 -3.87
N GLU A 130 8.46 13.09 -4.89
CA GLU A 130 9.88 12.74 -4.73
C GLU A 130 10.74 13.81 -4.07
N SER A 131 10.52 15.08 -4.42
CA SER A 131 11.29 16.20 -3.87
C SER A 131 10.92 16.56 -2.44
N ARG A 132 9.72 16.16 -1.95
CA ARG A 132 9.16 16.56 -0.65
C ARG A 132 9.01 15.41 0.33
N LEU A 133 8.98 14.18 -0.18
CA LEU A 133 8.85 12.94 0.59
C LEU A 133 9.97 11.97 0.15
N SER A 134 11.16 12.12 0.72
CA SER A 134 12.33 11.32 0.34
C SER A 134 12.20 9.85 0.75
N ILE A 135 12.94 8.96 0.09
CA ILE A 135 13.00 7.53 0.46
C ILE A 135 13.47 7.37 1.92
N SER A 136 14.45 8.17 2.37
CA SER A 136 14.90 8.11 3.75
C SER A 136 13.81 8.53 4.75
N THR A 137 12.93 9.48 4.38
CA THR A 137 11.78 9.85 5.20
C THR A 137 10.77 8.71 5.28
N LEU A 138 10.49 8.04 4.16
CA LEU A 138 9.61 6.87 4.13
C LEU A 138 10.16 5.71 4.96
N GLY A 139 11.46 5.42 4.85
CA GLY A 139 12.12 4.42 5.69
C GLY A 139 11.99 4.73 7.18
N SER A 140 12.25 5.99 7.59
CA SER A 140 12.09 6.41 8.99
C SER A 140 10.64 6.29 9.49
N LEU A 141 9.64 6.54 8.63
CA LEU A 141 8.24 6.34 8.98
C LEU A 141 7.91 4.86 9.21
N LEU A 142 8.46 3.97 8.36
CA LEU A 142 8.29 2.53 8.55
C LEU A 142 8.97 2.05 9.84
N ASP A 143 10.19 2.47 10.10
CA ASP A 143 10.95 2.11 11.30
C ASP A 143 10.22 2.56 12.59
N GLU A 144 9.56 3.73 12.56
CA GLU A 144 8.90 4.29 13.73
C GLU A 144 7.47 3.77 13.93
N TYR A 145 6.70 3.58 12.83
CA TYR A 145 5.26 3.35 12.92
C TYR A 145 4.81 1.96 12.46
N MET A 146 5.61 1.23 11.67
CA MET A 146 5.27 -0.13 11.23
C MET A 146 6.07 -1.19 12.00
N GLU A 147 7.38 -1.08 12.02
CA GLU A 147 8.29 -2.11 12.55
C GLU A 147 7.94 -2.58 13.98
N PRO A 148 7.61 -1.71 14.95
CA PRO A 148 7.29 -2.16 16.32
C PRO A 148 6.07 -3.09 16.40
N TYR A 149 5.14 -2.95 15.48
CA TYR A 149 3.90 -3.72 15.41
C TYR A 149 4.03 -4.93 14.50
N TRP A 150 4.83 -4.81 13.45
CA TRP A 150 5.14 -5.89 12.51
C TRP A 150 5.73 -7.10 13.23
N ALA A 151 6.74 -6.88 14.04
CA ALA A 151 7.42 -7.91 14.82
C ALA A 151 6.50 -8.69 15.76
N THR A 152 5.35 -8.12 16.13
CA THR A 152 4.35 -8.76 17.03
C THR A 152 3.13 -9.29 16.28
N GLY A 153 3.04 -9.08 14.96
CA GLY A 153 1.89 -9.45 14.13
C GLY A 153 0.67 -8.55 14.33
N ASP A 154 0.82 -7.37 14.95
CA ASP A 154 -0.24 -6.38 15.11
C ASP A 154 -0.31 -5.48 13.87
N TYR A 155 -0.72 -6.10 12.75
CA TYR A 155 -0.78 -5.43 11.45
C TYR A 155 -1.80 -4.28 11.41
N ASP A 156 -2.87 -4.40 12.16
CA ASP A 156 -3.89 -3.34 12.29
C ASP A 156 -3.29 -2.05 12.85
N THR A 157 -2.66 -2.13 14.02
CA THR A 157 -2.06 -0.97 14.66
C THR A 157 -0.92 -0.39 13.82
N GLY A 158 -0.05 -1.25 13.28
CA GLY A 158 1.05 -0.84 12.40
C GLY A 158 0.55 -0.07 11.17
N THR A 159 -0.48 -0.61 10.50
CA THR A 159 -1.09 0.04 9.33
C THR A 159 -1.72 1.37 9.68
N GLN A 160 -2.55 1.44 10.74
CA GLN A 160 -3.20 2.70 11.15
C GLN A 160 -2.19 3.78 11.51
N LYS A 161 -1.15 3.45 12.28
CA LYS A 161 -0.09 4.39 12.68
C LYS A 161 0.72 4.89 11.48
N THR A 162 1.06 3.99 10.56
CA THR A 162 1.80 4.35 9.35
C THR A 162 0.96 5.25 8.43
N VAL A 163 -0.31 4.92 8.22
CA VAL A 163 -1.24 5.74 7.42
C VAL A 163 -1.47 7.11 8.06
N GLU A 164 -1.62 7.19 9.39
CA GLU A 164 -1.72 8.46 10.13
C GLU A 164 -0.48 9.33 9.91
N ALA A 165 0.72 8.75 10.06
CA ALA A 165 1.98 9.45 9.88
C ALA A 165 2.17 9.95 8.43
N LEU A 166 1.83 9.12 7.44
CA LEU A 166 1.82 9.49 6.02
C LEU A 166 0.83 10.62 5.74
N ALA A 167 -0.40 10.53 6.26
CA ALA A 167 -1.41 11.57 6.11
C ALA A 167 -0.96 12.90 6.70
N ASN A 168 -0.40 12.89 7.90
CA ASN A 168 0.16 14.08 8.55
C ASN A 168 1.30 14.70 7.72
N ARG A 169 2.13 13.85 7.12
CA ARG A 169 3.21 14.30 6.24
C ARG A 169 2.68 14.94 4.97
N LEU A 170 1.68 14.32 4.32
CA LEU A 170 1.02 14.88 3.13
C LEU A 170 0.31 16.20 3.45
N CYS A 171 -0.41 16.27 4.57
CA CYS A 171 -1.02 17.51 5.04
C CYS A 171 0.02 18.63 5.19
N SER A 172 1.17 18.34 5.79
CA SER A 172 2.28 19.30 5.93
C SER A 172 2.85 19.73 4.56
N ILE A 173 2.98 18.78 3.61
CA ILE A 173 3.48 19.05 2.26
C ILE A 173 2.55 20.01 1.49
N TYR A 174 1.23 19.84 1.63
CA TYR A 174 0.23 20.61 0.90
C TYR A 174 -0.34 21.79 1.67
N GLY A 175 0.03 21.96 2.96
CA GLY A 175 -0.47 23.03 3.80
C GLY A 175 -1.97 22.91 4.10
N VAL A 176 -2.48 21.68 4.18
CA VAL A 176 -3.88 21.37 4.49
C VAL A 176 -3.99 20.71 5.86
N THR A 177 -5.20 20.71 6.43
CA THR A 177 -5.54 19.97 7.65
C THR A 177 -6.74 19.09 7.37
N LEU A 178 -6.69 17.83 7.83
CA LEU A 178 -7.88 16.98 7.83
C LEU A 178 -8.66 17.26 9.10
N ASP A 179 -9.98 17.39 8.98
CA ASP A 179 -10.85 17.51 10.16
C ASP A 179 -10.64 16.29 11.05
N SER A 180 -10.16 16.53 12.26
CA SER A 180 -9.74 15.52 13.24
C SER A 180 -10.94 14.79 13.88
N GLY A 181 -11.78 14.17 13.05
CA GLY A 181 -12.74 13.17 13.51
C GLY A 181 -12.10 11.78 13.72
N TYR A 182 -10.84 11.61 13.33
CA TYR A 182 -10.07 10.37 13.44
C TYR A 182 -8.83 10.59 14.29
N SER A 183 -9.00 10.50 15.58
CA SER A 183 -7.97 9.94 16.45
C SER A 183 -8.03 8.43 16.24
N ALA A 184 -6.94 7.79 15.82
CA ALA A 184 -6.85 6.34 15.88
C ALA A 184 -7.38 5.92 17.24
N ASN A 185 -8.41 5.07 17.29
CA ASN A 185 -8.84 4.44 18.53
C ASN A 185 -7.70 3.53 18.97
N THR A 186 -6.62 4.13 19.47
CA THR A 186 -5.74 3.42 20.35
C THR A 186 -6.59 3.11 21.57
N SER A 187 -7.02 1.85 21.65
CA SER A 187 -7.38 1.22 22.90
C SER A 187 -6.10 1.11 23.73
N GLU A 188 -5.45 2.24 23.96
CA GLU A 188 -4.59 2.37 25.12
C GLU A 188 -5.55 2.38 26.31
N GLY A 189 -5.51 1.27 27.09
CA GLY A 189 -5.96 1.26 28.46
C GLY A 189 -5.15 2.25 29.32
N GLY A 190 -5.05 3.48 28.86
CA GLY A 190 -4.53 4.65 29.54
C GLY A 190 -5.72 5.48 29.95
N GLY A 191 -6.25 5.28 31.15
CA GLY A 191 -7.23 6.20 31.74
C GLY A 191 -6.72 7.62 31.53
N SER A 192 -7.52 8.42 30.83
CA SER A 192 -7.23 9.82 30.56
C SER A 192 -6.59 10.47 31.78
N ILE A 193 -5.35 10.97 31.64
CA ILE A 193 -4.65 11.70 32.72
C ILE A 193 -5.55 12.81 33.28
N MET A 194 -6.40 13.39 32.43
CA MET A 194 -7.46 14.33 32.83
C MET A 194 -8.48 13.69 33.78
N GLY A 195 -8.88 12.44 33.56
CA GLY A 195 -9.80 11.73 34.48
C GLY A 195 -9.18 11.49 35.83
N TRP A 196 -7.93 11.10 35.90
CA TRP A 196 -7.20 10.93 37.17
C TRP A 196 -6.96 12.23 37.89
N ILE A 197 -6.67 13.33 37.17
CA ILE A 197 -6.52 14.67 37.74
C ILE A 197 -7.84 15.14 38.38
N LEU A 198 -8.97 14.93 37.76
CA LEU A 198 -10.28 15.30 38.32
C LEU A 198 -10.63 14.47 39.55
N ILE A 199 -10.29 13.20 39.58
CA ILE A 199 -10.47 12.33 40.76
C ILE A 199 -9.57 12.79 41.90
N ILE A 200 -8.31 13.14 41.66
CA ILE A 200 -7.38 13.64 42.66
C ILE A 200 -7.87 14.98 43.22
N ILE A 201 -8.34 15.89 42.36
CA ILE A 201 -8.91 17.17 42.80
C ILE A 201 -10.16 16.94 43.67
N ALA A 202 -11.05 16.04 43.30
CA ALA A 202 -12.24 15.70 44.06
C ALA A 202 -11.89 15.12 45.44
N VAL A 203 -10.89 14.25 45.51
CA VAL A 203 -10.41 13.67 46.79
C VAL A 203 -9.80 14.77 47.68
N ILE A 204 -8.99 15.64 47.12
CA ILE A 204 -8.39 16.77 47.89
C ILE A 204 -9.49 17.70 48.43
N LEU A 205 -10.52 18.02 47.64
CA LEU A 205 -11.66 18.85 48.10
C LEU A 205 -12.44 18.17 49.23
N VAL A 206 -12.64 16.85 49.17
CA VAL A 206 -13.31 16.11 50.27
C VAL A 206 -12.48 16.12 51.54
N ILE A 207 -11.15 16.01 51.45
CA ILE A 207 -10.24 16.08 52.61
C ILE A 207 -10.25 17.51 53.23
N TRP A 208 -10.45 18.53 52.43
CA TRP A 208 -10.52 19.93 52.93
C TRP A 208 -11.85 20.30 53.62
N ILE A 209 -12.92 19.54 53.37
CA ILE A 209 -14.28 19.77 53.92
C ILE A 209 -14.49 18.97 55.21
N ILE A 210 -13.67 17.97 55.53
CA ILE A 210 -13.68 17.20 56.77
C ILE A 210 -12.65 17.74 57.75
#